data_5973be7f1a1e39d32e3c0f691cc54761
#
_entry.id   5973be7f1a1e39d32e3c0f691cc54761
#
_cell.length_a   1.000
_cell.length_b   1.000
_cell.length_c   1.000
_cell.angle_alpha   90.00
_cell.angle_beta   90.00
_cell.angle_gamma   90.00
#
_symmetry.space_group_name_H-M   'P 1'
#
loop_
_entity.id
_entity.type
_entity.pdbx_description
1 polymer ?
#
loop_
_entity_poly.entity_id
_entity_poly.type
_entity_poly.pdbx_seq_one_letter_code
_entity_poly.pdbx_strand_id
1 'polypeptide(L)'
;VAFAVIIGKEAFGGTGMNILNPALTARAFAFFAYPTYMSGNQVWVSEASNVDGVSGETILGMLAAGNTPEQFGVLEMFVGSIPGSIAETSTLMVLIGAFILIYTGIGSWRIMLGCVIGAAITGLLFNWWGANALMSFDWYNHLIVGGFAFGVVFMATDPVSAAQTVKGKWIYGCLLYTSDAA
;
A
#
# COMPACT_ATOMS: atom_id res chain seq x y z
N VAL A 1 3.54 -18.58 -5.38
CA VAL A 1 2.18 -19.04 -5.71
C VAL A 1 1.82 -20.32 -4.93
N ALA A 2 2.63 -21.39 -4.99
CA ALA A 2 2.33 -22.65 -4.29
C ALA A 2 2.10 -22.45 -2.78
N PHE A 3 2.97 -21.69 -2.10
CA PHE A 3 2.81 -21.35 -0.69
C PHE A 3 1.48 -20.61 -0.41
N ALA A 4 1.13 -19.63 -1.25
CA ALA A 4 -0.13 -18.88 -1.10
C ALA A 4 -1.35 -19.79 -1.21
N VAL A 5 -1.34 -20.71 -2.16
CA VAL A 5 -2.48 -21.60 -2.41
C VAL A 5 -2.54 -22.69 -1.34
N ILE A 6 -1.47 -23.43 -1.12
CA ILE A 6 -1.48 -24.59 -0.22
C ILE A 6 -1.64 -24.16 1.24
N ILE A 7 -0.77 -23.25 1.71
CA ILE A 7 -0.72 -22.84 3.12
C ILE A 7 -1.72 -21.70 3.41
N GLY A 8 -1.78 -20.67 2.54
CA GLY A 8 -2.64 -19.51 2.80
C GLY A 8 -4.13 -19.75 2.54
N LYS A 9 -4.49 -20.76 1.74
CA LYS A 9 -5.86 -20.99 1.32
C LYS A 9 -6.36 -22.42 1.59
N GLU A 10 -5.74 -23.44 1.00
CA GLU A 10 -6.26 -24.81 1.03
C GLU A 10 -6.15 -25.47 2.40
N ALA A 11 -5.10 -25.15 3.19
CA ALA A 11 -4.94 -25.68 4.54
C ALA A 11 -6.09 -25.31 5.50
N PHE A 12 -6.82 -24.23 5.20
CA PHE A 12 -7.96 -23.77 6.00
C PHE A 12 -9.33 -24.17 5.44
N GLY A 13 -9.38 -24.92 4.34
CA GLY A 13 -10.62 -25.40 3.73
C GLY A 13 -10.95 -24.81 2.36
N GLY A 14 -10.07 -24.04 1.76
CA GLY A 14 -10.19 -23.51 0.40
C GLY A 14 -10.88 -22.14 0.30
N THR A 15 -11.54 -21.91 -0.83
CA THR A 15 -12.13 -20.60 -1.15
C THR A 15 -13.22 -20.20 -0.16
N GLY A 16 -13.04 -19.03 0.47
CA GLY A 16 -13.99 -18.49 1.44
C GLY A 16 -13.78 -18.94 2.89
N MET A 17 -12.84 -19.86 3.14
CA MET A 17 -12.54 -20.39 4.47
C MET A 17 -11.16 -19.95 4.98
N ASN A 18 -10.41 -19.20 4.19
CA ASN A 18 -9.10 -18.70 4.56
C ASN A 18 -9.19 -17.67 5.71
N ILE A 19 -8.36 -17.83 6.73
CA ILE A 19 -8.28 -16.93 7.89
C ILE A 19 -7.54 -15.66 7.53
N LEU A 20 -6.48 -15.80 6.73
CA LEU A 20 -5.64 -14.69 6.25
C LEU A 20 -5.81 -14.51 4.75
N ASN A 21 -5.52 -13.30 4.27
CA ASN A 21 -5.45 -13.05 2.82
C ASN A 21 -4.28 -13.84 2.23
N PRO A 22 -4.50 -14.78 1.29
CA PRO A 22 -3.45 -15.64 0.76
C PRO A 22 -2.35 -14.88 0.04
N ALA A 23 -2.68 -13.77 -0.63
CA ALA A 23 -1.72 -12.94 -1.34
C ALA A 23 -0.78 -12.22 -0.37
N LEU A 24 -1.33 -11.64 0.71
CA LEU A 24 -0.54 -10.97 1.74
C LEU A 24 0.35 -11.96 2.50
N THR A 25 -0.18 -13.13 2.84
CA THR A 25 0.59 -14.20 3.49
C THR A 25 1.77 -14.65 2.64
N ALA A 26 1.57 -14.81 1.32
CA ALA A 26 2.64 -15.16 0.40
C ALA A 26 3.66 -14.02 0.22
N ARG A 27 3.20 -12.77 0.18
CA ARG A 27 4.08 -11.60 0.11
C ARG A 27 4.96 -11.50 1.36
N ALA A 28 4.37 -11.65 2.54
CA ALA A 28 5.11 -11.67 3.80
C ALA A 28 6.16 -12.79 3.83
N PHE A 29 5.76 -14.01 3.43
CA PHE A 29 6.71 -15.12 3.32
C PHE A 29 7.86 -14.82 2.36
N ALA A 30 7.57 -14.28 1.16
CA ALA A 30 8.59 -13.93 0.19
C ALA A 30 9.53 -12.83 0.72
N PHE A 31 9.00 -11.84 1.42
CA PHE A 31 9.78 -10.75 2.03
C PHE A 31 10.76 -11.27 3.09
N PHE A 32 10.31 -12.16 3.97
CA PHE A 32 11.20 -12.75 4.99
C PHE A 32 12.18 -13.79 4.42
N ALA A 33 11.77 -14.56 3.40
CA ALA A 33 12.61 -15.57 2.80
C ALA A 33 13.68 -15.00 1.85
N TYR A 34 13.36 -13.89 1.16
CA TYR A 34 14.19 -13.31 0.11
C TYR A 34 14.29 -11.77 0.24
N PRO A 35 14.77 -11.23 1.38
CA PRO A 35 14.75 -9.79 1.65
C PRO A 35 15.51 -8.97 0.62
N THR A 36 16.66 -9.47 0.13
CA THR A 36 17.50 -8.76 -0.86
C THR A 36 16.82 -8.57 -2.22
N TYR A 37 15.92 -9.47 -2.61
CA TYR A 37 15.17 -9.38 -3.86
C TYR A 37 13.86 -8.59 -3.73
N MET A 38 13.40 -8.38 -2.50
CA MET A 38 12.13 -7.72 -2.21
C MET A 38 12.31 -6.28 -1.71
N SER A 39 13.55 -5.85 -1.44
CA SER A 39 13.83 -4.49 -0.95
C SER A 39 14.15 -3.51 -2.09
N GLY A 40 13.79 -2.27 -1.86
CA GLY A 40 13.53 -1.11 -2.66
C GLY A 40 14.46 -0.62 -3.77
N ASN A 41 15.63 -1.22 -4.02
CA ASN A 41 16.55 -0.69 -5.04
C ASN A 41 16.42 -1.37 -6.42
N GLN A 42 15.52 -2.35 -6.55
CA GLN A 42 15.27 -3.08 -7.81
C GLN A 42 13.85 -2.84 -8.32
N VAL A 43 13.43 -1.59 -8.33
CA VAL A 43 12.11 -1.19 -8.82
C VAL A 43 12.16 -0.72 -10.26
N TRP A 44 11.03 -0.79 -10.94
CA TRP A 44 10.88 -0.28 -12.30
C TRP A 44 10.95 1.24 -12.31
N VAL A 45 11.74 1.78 -13.24
CA VAL A 45 11.83 3.21 -13.50
C VAL A 45 10.95 3.55 -14.70
N SER A 46 10.20 4.64 -14.62
CA SER A 46 9.41 5.13 -15.75
C SER A 46 10.33 5.54 -16.92
N GLU A 47 9.98 5.15 -18.14
CA GLU A 47 10.71 5.53 -19.37
C GLU A 47 10.76 7.05 -19.62
N ALA A 48 9.95 7.83 -18.90
CA ALA A 48 9.96 9.29 -18.97
C ALA A 48 11.24 9.93 -18.39
N SER A 49 11.99 9.20 -17.58
CA SER A 49 13.32 9.62 -17.16
C SER A 49 14.35 9.18 -18.19
N ASN A 50 14.99 10.12 -18.87
CA ASN A 50 16.06 9.91 -19.87
C ASN A 50 17.33 9.26 -19.29
N VAL A 51 17.20 8.37 -18.33
CA VAL A 51 18.32 7.72 -17.66
C VAL A 51 18.35 6.26 -18.09
N ASP A 52 19.34 5.90 -18.87
CA ASP A 52 19.62 4.54 -19.33
C ASP A 52 19.71 3.56 -18.14
N GLY A 53 18.70 2.72 -17.96
CA GLY A 53 18.81 1.45 -17.25
C GLY A 53 19.15 1.47 -15.76
N VAL A 54 19.03 2.60 -15.06
CA VAL A 54 19.26 2.68 -13.61
C VAL A 54 17.96 2.41 -12.88
N SER A 55 17.93 1.34 -12.09
CA SER A 55 16.88 1.13 -11.09
C SER A 55 16.98 2.25 -10.06
N GLY A 56 15.98 3.14 -10.00
CA GLY A 56 15.93 4.22 -9.03
C GLY A 56 15.44 3.72 -7.68
N GLU A 57 15.85 4.39 -6.60
CA GLU A 57 15.24 4.18 -5.29
C GLU A 57 13.80 4.66 -5.32
N THR A 58 12.92 3.97 -4.57
CA THR A 58 11.56 4.46 -4.35
C THR A 58 11.58 5.73 -3.51
N ILE A 59 10.55 6.58 -3.66
CA ILE A 59 10.42 7.80 -2.85
C ILE A 59 10.49 7.49 -1.34
N LEU A 60 9.86 6.40 -0.90
CA LEU A 60 9.95 5.96 0.50
C LEU A 60 11.35 5.49 0.89
N GLY A 61 12.08 4.87 -0.03
CA GLY A 61 13.49 4.49 0.17
C GLY A 61 14.39 5.72 0.35
N MET A 62 14.21 6.75 -0.48
CA MET A 62 14.93 8.03 -0.36
C MET A 62 14.64 8.71 0.97
N LEU A 63 13.38 8.75 1.40
CA LEU A 63 12.99 9.32 2.69
C LEU A 63 13.57 8.53 3.88
N ALA A 64 13.60 7.20 3.78
CA ALA A 64 14.22 6.35 4.80
C ALA A 64 15.75 6.57 4.90
N ALA A 65 16.39 6.89 3.77
CA ALA A 65 17.81 7.27 3.72
C ALA A 65 18.07 8.72 4.18
N GLY A 66 17.02 9.49 4.52
CA GLY A 66 17.12 10.89 4.96
C GLY A 66 17.19 11.91 3.82
N ASN A 67 16.97 11.48 2.58
CA ASN A 67 16.95 12.34 1.40
C ASN A 67 15.52 12.85 1.14
N THR A 68 15.38 14.15 0.84
CA THR A 68 14.10 14.73 0.44
C THR A 68 13.86 14.50 -1.05
N PRO A 69 12.69 13.99 -1.47
CA PRO A 69 12.37 13.73 -2.88
C PRO A 69 11.94 15.00 -3.62
N GLU A 70 12.76 16.05 -3.59
CA GLU A 70 12.47 17.35 -4.25
C GLU A 70 12.33 17.25 -5.78
N GLN A 71 12.73 16.10 -6.35
CA GLN A 71 12.73 15.86 -7.80
C GLN A 71 11.34 15.52 -8.35
N PHE A 72 10.38 15.13 -7.49
CA PHE A 72 9.07 14.65 -7.93
C PHE A 72 7.95 15.61 -7.49
N GLY A 73 7.22 16.14 -8.47
CA GLY A 73 6.04 16.93 -8.22
C GLY A 73 4.87 16.09 -7.72
N VAL A 74 3.97 16.68 -6.92
CA VAL A 74 2.75 16.00 -6.42
C VAL A 74 1.90 15.43 -7.55
N LEU A 75 1.87 16.09 -8.71
CA LEU A 75 1.11 15.65 -9.88
C LEU A 75 1.75 14.42 -10.53
N GLU A 76 3.07 14.34 -10.57
CA GLU A 76 3.81 13.17 -11.06
C GLU A 76 3.61 11.96 -10.14
N MET A 77 3.61 12.16 -8.82
CA MET A 77 3.29 11.14 -7.83
C MET A 77 1.85 10.64 -7.99
N PHE A 78 0.90 11.53 -8.25
CA PHE A 78 -0.52 11.17 -8.43
C PHE A 78 -0.78 10.39 -9.72
N VAL A 79 -0.17 10.80 -10.82
CA VAL A 79 -0.28 10.11 -12.12
C VAL A 79 0.50 8.79 -12.12
N GLY A 80 1.62 8.74 -11.38
CA GLY A 80 2.44 7.54 -11.24
C GLY A 80 3.68 7.50 -12.12
N SER A 81 4.17 8.66 -12.59
CA SER A 81 5.43 8.78 -13.32
C SER A 81 6.64 8.77 -12.37
N ILE A 82 6.62 7.88 -11.40
CA ILE A 82 7.62 7.72 -10.34
C ILE A 82 8.16 6.30 -10.31
N PRO A 83 9.41 6.08 -9.84
CA PRO A 83 9.93 4.74 -9.64
C PRO A 83 9.11 4.00 -8.56
N GLY A 84 8.68 2.77 -8.87
CA GLY A 84 7.89 2.00 -7.94
C GLY A 84 7.55 0.59 -8.41
N SER A 85 6.78 -0.13 -7.62
CA SER A 85 6.33 -1.48 -7.94
C SER A 85 5.25 -1.47 -9.02
N ILE A 86 5.14 -2.57 -9.76
CA ILE A 86 4.09 -2.75 -10.77
C ILE A 86 2.72 -2.60 -10.11
N ALA A 87 1.84 -1.77 -10.71
CA ALA A 87 0.47 -1.47 -10.31
C ALA A 87 0.29 -0.62 -9.04
N GLU A 88 1.36 -0.22 -8.36
CA GLU A 88 1.27 0.59 -7.13
C GLU A 88 1.53 2.08 -7.37
N THR A 89 2.11 2.47 -8.51
CA THR A 89 2.60 3.82 -8.75
C THR A 89 1.51 4.85 -9.04
N SER A 90 0.44 4.46 -9.76
CA SER A 90 -0.60 5.40 -10.21
C SER A 90 -1.80 5.42 -9.28
N THR A 91 -1.87 6.43 -8.41
CA THR A 91 -3.02 6.66 -7.54
C THR A 91 -4.30 6.93 -8.32
N LEU A 92 -4.20 7.60 -9.47
CA LEU A 92 -5.34 7.86 -10.35
C LEU A 92 -5.99 6.56 -10.84
N MET A 93 -5.19 5.58 -11.30
CA MET A 93 -5.71 4.29 -11.76
C MET A 93 -6.27 3.45 -10.61
N VAL A 94 -5.66 3.54 -9.43
CA VAL A 94 -6.18 2.91 -8.21
C VAL A 94 -7.55 3.50 -7.83
N LEU A 95 -7.76 4.80 -7.95
CA LEU A 95 -9.06 5.43 -7.68
C LEU A 95 -10.14 5.00 -8.68
N ILE A 96 -9.80 4.82 -9.95
CA ILE A 96 -10.72 4.25 -10.94
C ILE A 96 -11.10 2.82 -10.54
N GLY A 97 -10.13 2.01 -10.12
CA GLY A 97 -10.38 0.67 -9.58
C GLY A 97 -11.27 0.69 -8.33
N ALA A 98 -11.03 1.63 -7.41
CA ALA A 98 -11.86 1.83 -6.23
C ALA A 98 -13.33 2.15 -6.60
N PHE A 99 -13.53 3.03 -7.58
CA PHE A 99 -14.87 3.36 -8.06
C PHE A 99 -15.59 2.12 -8.61
N ILE A 100 -14.91 1.30 -9.42
CA ILE A 100 -15.49 0.05 -9.96
C ILE A 100 -15.85 -0.92 -8.84
N LEU A 101 -14.95 -1.10 -7.84
CA LEU A 101 -15.20 -2.01 -6.72
C LEU A 101 -16.35 -1.55 -5.82
N ILE A 102 -16.51 -0.24 -5.62
CA ILE A 102 -17.62 0.32 -4.86
C ILE A 102 -18.93 0.19 -5.66
N TYR A 103 -18.90 0.48 -6.96
CA TYR A 103 -20.06 0.40 -7.83
C TYR A 103 -20.59 -1.04 -7.96
N THR A 104 -19.70 -2.01 -8.06
CA THR A 104 -20.05 -3.44 -8.09
C THR A 104 -20.46 -4.00 -6.72
N GLY A 105 -20.26 -3.25 -5.64
CA GLY A 105 -20.58 -3.67 -4.27
C GLY A 105 -19.62 -4.72 -3.68
N ILE A 106 -18.54 -5.06 -4.38
CA ILE A 106 -17.52 -6.01 -3.91
C ILE A 106 -16.65 -5.36 -2.83
N GLY A 107 -16.20 -4.11 -3.09
CA GLY A 107 -15.36 -3.36 -2.16
C GLY A 107 -16.18 -2.59 -1.13
N SER A 108 -15.71 -2.59 0.13
CA SER A 108 -16.37 -1.84 1.20
C SER A 108 -15.84 -0.41 1.30
N TRP A 109 -16.61 0.58 0.87
CA TRP A 109 -16.25 1.99 1.01
C TRP A 109 -15.96 2.42 2.45
N ARG A 110 -16.58 1.75 3.45
CA ARG A 110 -16.36 2.03 4.87
C ARG A 110 -14.95 1.67 5.32
N ILE A 111 -14.40 0.57 4.80
CA ILE A 111 -13.01 0.16 5.08
C ILE A 111 -12.06 1.15 4.42
N MET A 112 -12.26 1.47 3.13
CA MET A 112 -11.43 2.43 2.42
C MET A 112 -11.39 3.78 3.13
N LEU A 113 -12.55 4.31 3.50
CA LEU A 113 -12.63 5.59 4.21
C LEU A 113 -12.02 5.50 5.62
N GLY A 114 -12.23 4.39 6.32
CA GLY A 114 -11.60 4.12 7.62
C GLY A 114 -10.08 4.14 7.54
N CYS A 115 -9.49 3.51 6.52
CA CYS A 115 -8.04 3.55 6.29
C CYS A 115 -7.53 4.96 6.01
N VAL A 116 -8.23 5.74 5.18
CA VAL A 116 -7.85 7.13 4.88
C VAL A 116 -7.92 8.01 6.13
N ILE A 117 -8.96 7.84 6.95
CA ILE A 117 -9.08 8.58 8.22
C ILE A 117 -7.96 8.17 9.20
N GLY A 118 -7.69 6.87 9.32
CA GLY A 118 -6.58 6.37 10.15
C GLY A 118 -5.24 6.94 9.70
N ALA A 119 -4.98 6.92 8.38
CA ALA A 119 -3.77 7.47 7.79
C ALA A 119 -3.64 8.98 8.04
N ALA A 120 -4.73 9.74 7.89
CA ALA A 120 -4.71 11.18 8.14
C ALA A 120 -4.42 11.50 9.61
N ILE A 121 -5.07 10.80 10.55
CA ILE A 121 -4.85 11.01 11.98
C ILE A 121 -3.39 10.67 12.34
N THR A 122 -2.89 9.52 11.92
CA THR A 122 -1.54 9.07 12.25
C THR A 122 -0.49 9.96 11.55
N GLY A 123 -0.72 10.33 10.29
CA GLY A 123 0.17 11.24 9.55
C GLY A 123 0.25 12.62 10.18
N LEU A 124 -0.87 13.19 10.66
CA LEU A 124 -0.88 14.47 11.39
C LEU A 124 -0.14 14.36 12.73
N LEU A 125 -0.29 13.26 13.45
CA LEU A 125 0.45 13.02 14.70
C LEU A 125 1.96 12.93 14.45
N PHE A 126 2.36 12.25 13.38
CA PHE A 126 3.77 12.13 13.01
C PHE A 126 4.35 13.46 12.52
N ASN A 127 3.62 14.23 11.73
CA ASN A 127 4.03 15.58 11.33
C ASN A 127 4.21 16.52 12.53
N TRP A 128 3.35 16.37 13.56
CA TRP A 128 3.50 17.16 14.80
C TRP A 128 4.73 16.74 15.60
N TRP A 129 5.09 15.46 15.60
CA TRP A 129 6.28 14.96 16.31
C TRP A 129 7.58 15.26 15.56
N GLY A 130 7.61 15.15 14.23
CA GLY A 130 8.71 15.58 13.35
C GLY A 130 10.09 14.98 13.64
N ALA A 131 10.17 13.77 14.18
CA ALA A 131 11.43 13.18 14.62
C ALA A 131 12.36 12.73 13.48
N ASN A 132 11.82 12.38 12.31
CA ASN A 132 12.54 11.85 11.16
C ASN A 132 12.06 12.49 9.86
N ALA A 133 12.87 12.39 8.77
CA ALA A 133 12.50 12.86 7.44
C ALA A 133 11.17 12.24 6.93
N LEU A 134 10.93 10.96 7.23
CA LEU A 134 9.65 10.28 6.97
C LEU A 134 8.48 10.90 7.72
N MET A 135 8.66 11.33 8.96
CA MET A 135 7.61 11.96 9.77
C MET A 135 7.37 13.42 9.41
N SER A 136 8.38 14.10 8.84
CA SER A 136 8.26 15.48 8.35
C SER A 136 7.64 15.56 6.95
N PHE A 137 7.52 14.43 6.25
CA PHE A 137 6.86 14.34 4.95
C PHE A 137 5.35 14.54 5.10
N ASP A 138 4.76 15.38 4.28
CA ASP A 138 3.35 15.75 4.39
C ASP A 138 2.42 14.53 4.36
N TRP A 139 1.50 14.47 5.30
CA TRP A 139 0.58 13.34 5.48
C TRP A 139 -0.21 12.96 4.22
N TYR A 140 -0.57 13.92 3.37
CA TYR A 140 -1.30 13.66 2.13
C TYR A 140 -0.42 12.99 1.07
N ASN A 141 0.89 13.25 1.08
CA ASN A 141 1.82 12.58 0.18
C ASN A 141 1.98 11.10 0.53
N HIS A 142 1.89 10.73 1.81
CA HIS A 142 1.87 9.33 2.24
C HIS A 142 0.66 8.56 1.68
N LEU A 143 -0.47 9.23 1.39
CA LEU A 143 -1.63 8.59 0.76
C LEU A 143 -1.40 8.28 -0.72
N ILE A 144 -0.54 9.06 -1.38
CA ILE A 144 -0.31 9.00 -2.83
C ILE A 144 0.92 8.13 -3.15
N VAL A 145 1.93 8.18 -2.27
CA VAL A 145 3.22 7.50 -2.47
C VAL A 145 3.19 6.10 -1.88
N GLY A 146 3.87 5.17 -2.56
CA GLY A 146 3.98 3.78 -2.15
C GLY A 146 2.71 2.97 -2.39
N GLY A 147 2.67 1.78 -1.82
CA GLY A 147 1.58 0.83 -2.00
C GLY A 147 0.32 1.10 -1.17
N PHE A 148 0.24 2.21 -0.40
CA PHE A 148 -0.87 2.48 0.50
C PHE A 148 -2.22 2.52 -0.23
N ALA A 149 -2.35 3.31 -1.29
CA ALA A 149 -3.59 3.42 -2.04
C ALA A 149 -4.04 2.06 -2.62
N PHE A 150 -3.09 1.30 -3.17
CA PHE A 150 -3.34 -0.05 -3.68
C PHE A 150 -3.76 -1.01 -2.54
N GLY A 151 -3.07 -0.98 -1.42
CA GLY A 151 -3.38 -1.79 -0.25
C GLY A 151 -4.77 -1.52 0.30
N VAL A 152 -5.17 -0.26 0.41
CA VAL A 152 -6.50 0.16 0.88
C VAL A 152 -7.61 -0.31 -0.06
N VAL A 153 -7.40 -0.19 -1.37
CA VAL A 153 -8.46 -0.48 -2.35
C VAL A 153 -8.58 -1.98 -2.63
N PHE A 154 -7.47 -2.67 -2.85
CA PHE A 154 -7.50 -4.05 -3.34
C PHE A 154 -7.17 -5.11 -2.28
N MET A 155 -6.46 -4.74 -1.21
CA MET A 155 -6.07 -5.70 -0.18
C MET A 155 -6.95 -5.62 1.06
N ALA A 156 -7.19 -4.41 1.58
CA ALA A 156 -7.98 -4.23 2.80
C ALA A 156 -9.47 -4.54 2.63
N THR A 157 -9.98 -4.47 1.42
CA THR A 157 -11.39 -4.73 1.10
C THR A 157 -11.69 -6.18 0.72
N ASP A 158 -10.74 -7.10 0.91
CA ASP A 158 -10.96 -8.53 0.65
C ASP A 158 -12.20 -9.03 1.39
N PRO A 159 -13.24 -9.52 0.68
CA PRO A 159 -14.53 -9.87 1.32
C PRO A 159 -14.45 -11.04 2.29
N VAL A 160 -13.39 -11.84 2.25
CA VAL A 160 -13.23 -13.03 3.11
C VAL A 160 -12.50 -12.69 4.41
N SER A 161 -11.35 -12.00 4.33
CA SER A 161 -10.50 -11.72 5.49
C SER A 161 -10.81 -10.40 6.18
N ALA A 162 -11.56 -9.48 5.53
CA ALA A 162 -11.93 -8.20 6.12
C ALA A 162 -13.06 -8.31 7.15
N ALA A 163 -13.16 -7.29 8.00
CA ALA A 163 -14.24 -7.20 8.99
C ALA A 163 -15.62 -7.18 8.35
N GLN A 164 -16.56 -7.98 8.87
CA GLN A 164 -17.91 -8.15 8.29
C GLN A 164 -18.93 -7.17 8.89
N THR A 165 -18.78 -6.79 10.17
CA THR A 165 -19.73 -5.90 10.85
C THR A 165 -19.50 -4.44 10.48
N VAL A 166 -20.56 -3.62 10.47
CA VAL A 166 -20.47 -2.20 10.12
C VAL A 166 -19.50 -1.42 11.02
N LYS A 167 -19.57 -1.64 12.32
CA LYS A 167 -18.65 -1.03 13.30
C LYS A 167 -17.23 -1.59 13.14
N GLY A 168 -17.12 -2.90 12.94
CA GLY A 168 -15.84 -3.57 12.72
C GLY A 168 -15.11 -3.06 11.49
N LYS A 169 -15.81 -2.74 10.40
CA LYS A 169 -15.20 -2.16 9.18
C LYS A 169 -14.52 -0.83 9.43
N TRP A 170 -15.08 0.04 10.25
CA TRP A 170 -14.48 1.32 10.61
C TRP A 170 -13.25 1.13 11.49
N ILE A 171 -13.37 0.30 12.54
CA ILE A 171 -12.26 0.02 13.47
C ILE A 171 -11.13 -0.67 12.71
N TYR A 172 -11.44 -1.68 11.90
CA TYR A 172 -10.47 -2.41 11.09
C TYR A 172 -9.71 -1.49 10.15
N GLY A 173 -10.42 -0.65 9.38
CA GLY A 173 -9.80 0.30 8.46
C GLY A 173 -8.89 1.30 9.19
N CYS A 174 -9.34 1.86 10.30
CA CYS A 174 -8.57 2.83 11.06
C CYS A 174 -7.30 2.22 11.68
N LEU A 175 -7.39 1.00 12.21
CA LEU A 175 -6.25 0.32 12.84
C LEU A 175 -5.26 -0.26 11.83
N LEU A 176 -5.70 -0.60 10.63
CA LEU A 176 -4.85 -1.20 9.61
C LEU A 176 -3.66 -0.31 9.27
N TYR A 177 -3.86 0.99 9.15
CA TYR A 177 -2.77 1.92 8.90
C TYR A 177 -1.80 2.04 10.08
N THR A 178 -2.29 2.02 11.31
CA THR A 178 -1.42 2.16 12.49
C THR A 178 -0.47 0.99 12.68
N SER A 179 -0.81 -0.20 12.18
CA SER A 179 0.05 -1.38 12.21
C SER A 179 1.06 -1.43 11.06
N ASP A 180 0.78 -0.73 9.95
CA ASP A 180 1.63 -0.72 8.75
C ASP A 180 2.69 0.41 8.81
N ALA A 181 2.48 1.39 9.69
CA ALA A 181 3.36 2.54 9.89
C ALA A 181 4.46 2.29 10.96
N ALA A 182 4.50 1.11 11.55
CA ALA A 182 5.50 0.67 12.53
C ALA A 182 6.60 -0.14 11.87
#